data_e739a5e585dbaf34f08518811f3ea08e
#
_entry.id   e739a5e585dbaf34f08518811f3ea08e
#
_cell.length_a   1.000
_cell.length_b   1.000
_cell.length_c   1.000
_cell.angle_alpha   90.00
_cell.angle_beta   90.00
_cell.angle_gamma   90.00
#
_symmetry.space_group_name_H-M   'P 1'
#
loop_
_entity.id
_entity.type
_entity.pdbx_description
1 polymer ?
#
loop_
_entity_poly.entity_id
_entity_poly.type
_entity_poly.pdbx_seq_one_letter_code
_entity_poly.pdbx_strand_id
1 'polypeptide(L)'
;MKGDRISAVYNGLTENEKNKNKKESENLLALFVALLKDIGNRESRERLLGEMMALRAQYAIGHAVDGFKMDIDEAIQLLKNTKDDTLTKVEIEKRDRLIAAVDNLVEFSVCQEYHMYKDLLEYDPDIYDGDIDFNDEESIAPYYNICNKYNDTYASVENGDIEYAMGIAYQWLWCSPTTYLTYMTQNDDRVRPWHYALQGFTARRDDFPSWMIPPIEWGCRCFLMAESGEIIADKDRIKDVKASFEVPEKPSQLDNVFAESVAKCGRIFGKSHPYFKVAKADKDKLKEYVDDIRKQYYAE
;
A
#
# COMPACT_ATOMS: atom_id res chain seq x y z
N MET A 1 2.48 18.68 11.59
CA MET A 1 1.94 18.49 10.22
C MET A 1 1.68 17.02 9.81
N LYS A 2 2.46 16.00 10.26
CA LYS A 2 2.15 14.59 9.95
C LYS A 2 0.93 14.05 10.72
N GLY A 3 0.75 14.42 12.00
CA GLY A 3 -0.36 13.94 12.83
C GLY A 3 -1.75 14.34 12.33
N ASP A 4 -1.92 15.55 11.83
CA ASP A 4 -3.22 16.05 11.34
C ASP A 4 -3.69 15.32 10.07
N ARG A 5 -2.74 14.86 9.23
CA ARG A 5 -3.05 14.12 8.00
C ARG A 5 -3.51 12.69 8.29
N ILE A 6 -2.84 12.00 9.20
CA ILE A 6 -3.20 10.65 9.64
C ILE A 6 -4.61 10.65 10.23
N SER A 7 -4.89 11.58 11.14
CA SER A 7 -6.22 11.74 11.74
C SER A 7 -7.31 12.01 10.69
N ALA A 8 -7.03 12.84 9.67
CA ALA A 8 -7.98 13.13 8.60
C ALA A 8 -8.28 11.90 7.72
N VAL A 9 -7.28 11.06 7.43
CA VAL A 9 -7.47 9.82 6.66
C VAL A 9 -8.27 8.82 7.47
N TYR A 10 -7.88 8.56 8.73
CA TYR A 10 -8.58 7.64 9.63
C TYR A 10 -10.06 8.00 9.81
N ASN A 11 -10.39 9.28 9.95
CA ASN A 11 -11.77 9.76 10.04
C ASN A 11 -12.57 9.59 8.73
N GLY A 12 -11.91 9.31 7.62
CA GLY A 12 -12.56 9.02 6.33
C GLY A 12 -12.91 7.55 6.10
N LEU A 13 -12.43 6.64 6.97
CA LEU A 13 -12.71 5.20 6.87
C LEU A 13 -14.14 4.87 7.29
N THR A 14 -14.74 3.86 6.65
CA THR A 14 -16.02 3.28 7.06
C THR A 14 -15.87 2.51 8.37
N GLU A 15 -16.98 2.26 9.07
CA GLU A 15 -16.96 1.45 10.31
C GLU A 15 -16.44 0.02 10.08
N ASN A 16 -16.71 -0.57 8.91
CA ASN A 16 -16.18 -1.89 8.57
C ASN A 16 -14.65 -1.87 8.41
N GLU A 17 -14.12 -0.87 7.71
CA GLU A 17 -12.66 -0.69 7.54
C GLU A 17 -11.98 -0.44 8.89
N LYS A 18 -12.57 0.37 9.76
CA LYS A 18 -12.06 0.61 11.11
C LYS A 18 -12.04 -0.69 11.95
N ASN A 19 -13.11 -1.47 11.90
CA ASN A 19 -13.21 -2.74 12.63
C ASN A 19 -12.21 -3.78 12.09
N LYS A 20 -12.01 -3.84 10.77
CA LYS A 20 -11.01 -4.71 10.14
C LYS A 20 -9.61 -4.32 10.59
N ASN A 21 -9.22 -3.05 10.45
CA ASN A 21 -7.91 -2.54 10.87
C ASN A 21 -7.67 -2.76 12.37
N LYS A 22 -8.69 -2.55 13.20
CA LYS A 22 -8.59 -2.80 14.65
C LYS A 22 -8.27 -4.26 14.96
N LYS A 23 -8.98 -5.20 14.31
CA LYS A 23 -8.74 -6.64 14.51
C LYS A 23 -7.34 -7.05 14.04
N GLU A 24 -6.88 -6.51 12.93
CA GLU A 24 -5.53 -6.74 12.41
C GLU A 24 -4.46 -6.22 13.37
N SER A 25 -4.63 -5.01 13.89
CA SER A 25 -3.75 -4.41 14.91
C SER A 25 -3.73 -5.24 16.20
N GLU A 26 -4.88 -5.70 16.70
CA GLU A 26 -4.98 -6.54 17.90
C GLU A 26 -4.21 -7.87 17.72
N ASN A 27 -4.28 -8.49 16.55
CA ASN A 27 -3.55 -9.72 16.26
C ASN A 27 -2.03 -9.50 16.21
N LEU A 28 -1.58 -8.40 15.57
CA LEU A 28 -0.17 -8.03 15.53
C LEU A 28 0.37 -7.66 16.91
N LEU A 29 -0.43 -6.96 17.73
CA LEU A 29 -0.09 -6.66 19.12
C LEU A 29 0.07 -7.95 19.94
N ALA A 30 -0.78 -8.95 19.71
CA ALA A 30 -0.65 -10.24 20.42
C ALA A 30 0.69 -10.94 20.09
N LEU A 31 1.12 -10.95 18.83
CA LEU A 31 2.44 -11.46 18.42
C LEU A 31 3.58 -10.61 18.99
N PHE A 32 3.42 -9.29 19.03
CA PHE A 32 4.40 -8.38 19.62
C PHE A 32 4.58 -8.62 21.11
N VAL A 33 3.50 -8.87 21.86
CA VAL A 33 3.56 -9.24 23.28
C VAL A 33 4.30 -10.56 23.47
N ALA A 34 4.05 -11.55 22.59
CA ALA A 34 4.80 -12.82 22.62
C ALA A 34 6.29 -12.60 22.31
N LEU A 35 6.61 -11.72 21.34
CA LEU A 35 7.98 -11.31 21.01
C LEU A 35 8.68 -10.68 22.24
N LEU A 36 8.03 -9.74 22.93
CA LEU A 36 8.60 -9.11 24.13
C LEU A 36 8.88 -10.11 25.24
N LYS A 37 7.97 -11.07 25.47
CA LYS A 37 8.13 -12.10 26.51
C LYS A 37 9.34 -13.02 26.29
N ASP A 38 9.68 -13.27 25.04
CA ASP A 38 10.76 -14.16 24.62
C ASP A 38 11.95 -13.42 23.98
N ILE A 39 12.03 -12.10 24.17
CA ILE A 39 12.94 -11.25 23.38
C ILE A 39 14.42 -11.58 23.62
N GLY A 40 14.78 -12.05 24.80
CA GLY A 40 16.13 -12.54 25.14
C GLY A 40 16.49 -13.84 24.40
N ASN A 41 15.52 -14.66 24.02
CA ASN A 41 15.75 -15.89 23.28
C ASN A 41 15.86 -15.59 21.79
N ARG A 42 17.04 -15.76 21.22
CA ARG A 42 17.32 -15.43 19.82
C ARG A 42 16.42 -16.17 18.82
N GLU A 43 16.23 -17.48 18.99
CA GLU A 43 15.46 -18.31 18.07
C GLU A 43 13.97 -17.93 18.11
N SER A 44 13.39 -17.80 19.29
CA SER A 44 12.01 -17.33 19.47
C SER A 44 11.80 -15.94 18.90
N ARG A 45 12.71 -15.02 19.17
CA ARG A 45 12.67 -13.65 18.64
C ARG A 45 12.67 -13.60 17.12
N GLU A 46 13.58 -14.32 16.46
CA GLU A 46 13.67 -14.37 15.00
C GLU A 46 12.41 -14.98 14.37
N ARG A 47 11.88 -16.04 14.98
CA ARG A 47 10.64 -16.69 14.55
C ARG A 47 9.43 -15.75 14.71
N LEU A 48 9.24 -15.16 15.89
CA LEU A 48 8.09 -14.28 16.16
C LEU A 48 8.12 -13.01 15.30
N LEU A 49 9.29 -12.43 15.08
CA LEU A 49 9.45 -11.31 14.17
C LEU A 49 9.07 -11.71 12.72
N GLY A 50 9.50 -12.89 12.27
CA GLY A 50 9.11 -13.44 10.98
C GLY A 50 7.60 -13.68 10.86
N GLU A 51 6.96 -14.17 11.92
CA GLU A 51 5.50 -14.35 11.97
C GLU A 51 4.75 -13.01 11.92
N MET A 52 5.26 -11.96 12.60
CA MET A 52 4.69 -10.60 12.49
C MET A 52 4.81 -10.06 11.06
N MET A 53 5.99 -10.18 10.45
CA MET A 53 6.22 -9.79 9.05
C MET A 53 5.27 -10.50 8.09
N ALA A 54 5.09 -11.81 8.27
CA ALA A 54 4.19 -12.62 7.43
C ALA A 54 2.72 -12.21 7.62
N LEU A 55 2.30 -12.00 8.87
CA LEU A 55 0.93 -11.58 9.19
C LEU A 55 0.63 -10.17 8.64
N ARG A 56 1.57 -9.23 8.80
CA ARG A 56 1.44 -7.88 8.22
C ARG A 56 1.34 -7.93 6.70
N ALA A 57 2.15 -8.76 6.05
CA ALA A 57 2.08 -8.97 4.60
C ALA A 57 0.74 -9.57 4.16
N GLN A 58 0.22 -10.56 4.91
CA GLN A 58 -1.09 -11.16 4.66
C GLN A 58 -2.21 -10.11 4.70
N TYR A 59 -2.18 -9.20 5.68
CA TYR A 59 -3.18 -8.12 5.77
C TYR A 59 -3.06 -7.13 4.62
N ALA A 60 -1.86 -6.67 4.31
CA ALA A 60 -1.62 -5.76 3.19
C ALA A 60 -2.08 -6.37 1.85
N ILE A 61 -1.79 -7.66 1.61
CA ILE A 61 -2.23 -8.39 0.43
C ILE A 61 -3.76 -8.56 0.42
N GLY A 62 -4.38 -8.83 1.58
CA GLY A 62 -5.84 -8.89 1.71
C GLY A 62 -6.49 -7.57 1.27
N HIS A 63 -5.99 -6.43 1.72
CA HIS A 63 -6.46 -5.11 1.27
C HIS A 63 -6.22 -4.87 -0.23
N ALA A 64 -5.10 -5.33 -0.76
CA ALA A 64 -4.84 -5.25 -2.20
C ALA A 64 -5.83 -6.07 -3.02
N VAL A 65 -6.16 -7.28 -2.59
CA VAL A 65 -7.14 -8.17 -3.25
C VAL A 65 -8.56 -7.58 -3.17
N ASP A 66 -8.95 -7.05 -1.99
CA ASP A 66 -10.24 -6.37 -1.81
C ASP A 66 -10.37 -5.16 -2.76
N GLY A 67 -9.33 -4.34 -2.86
CA GLY A 67 -9.27 -3.22 -3.81
C GLY A 67 -9.36 -3.67 -5.26
N PHE A 68 -8.73 -4.79 -5.60
CA PHE A 68 -8.75 -5.39 -6.93
C PHE A 68 -10.07 -6.10 -7.27
N LYS A 69 -11.02 -6.08 -6.33
CA LYS A 69 -12.38 -6.66 -6.48
C LYS A 69 -12.36 -8.15 -6.82
N MET A 70 -11.50 -8.88 -6.12
CA MET A 70 -11.38 -10.34 -6.24
C MET A 70 -11.62 -11.00 -4.88
N ASP A 71 -12.00 -12.28 -4.92
CA ASP A 71 -11.92 -13.14 -3.75
C ASP A 71 -10.47 -13.59 -3.51
N ILE A 72 -10.09 -13.79 -2.25
CA ILE A 72 -8.71 -14.16 -1.90
C ILE A 72 -8.31 -15.52 -2.49
N ASP A 73 -9.23 -16.48 -2.53
CA ASP A 73 -8.95 -17.81 -3.09
C ASP A 73 -8.79 -17.73 -4.61
N GLU A 74 -9.61 -16.90 -5.29
CA GLU A 74 -9.46 -16.62 -6.73
C GLU A 74 -8.11 -15.96 -7.00
N ALA A 75 -7.70 -14.98 -6.21
CA ALA A 75 -6.42 -14.31 -6.34
C ALA A 75 -5.24 -15.29 -6.17
N ILE A 76 -5.29 -16.16 -5.16
CA ILE A 76 -4.24 -17.17 -4.92
C ILE A 76 -4.19 -18.18 -6.08
N GLN A 77 -5.34 -18.63 -6.59
CA GLN A 77 -5.37 -19.53 -7.75
C GLN A 77 -4.75 -18.89 -8.98
N LEU A 78 -5.05 -17.60 -9.22
CA LEU A 78 -4.50 -16.85 -10.34
C LEU A 78 -2.98 -16.67 -10.20
N LEU A 79 -2.50 -16.33 -9.00
CA LEU A 79 -1.06 -16.19 -8.69
C LEU A 79 -0.29 -17.50 -8.90
N LYS A 80 -0.87 -18.63 -8.55
CA LYS A 80 -0.28 -19.96 -8.73
C LYS A 80 -0.36 -20.50 -10.16
N ASN A 81 -1.16 -19.88 -11.02
CA ASN A 81 -1.27 -20.31 -12.42
C ASN A 81 -0.13 -19.75 -13.26
N THR A 82 0.86 -20.58 -13.56
CA THR A 82 2.04 -20.23 -14.38
C THR A 82 1.85 -20.50 -15.88
N LYS A 83 0.65 -20.98 -16.31
CA LYS A 83 0.38 -21.38 -17.69
C LYS A 83 -0.44 -20.31 -18.41
N ASP A 84 0.22 -19.49 -19.24
CA ASP A 84 -0.42 -18.41 -20.00
C ASP A 84 -1.45 -18.92 -21.02
N ASP A 85 -1.26 -20.12 -21.56
CA ASP A 85 -2.16 -20.74 -22.53
C ASP A 85 -3.53 -21.12 -21.95
N THR A 86 -3.65 -21.17 -20.63
CA THR A 86 -4.90 -21.45 -19.91
C THR A 86 -5.65 -20.18 -19.49
N LEU A 87 -5.07 -18.99 -19.70
CA LEU A 87 -5.58 -17.72 -19.28
C LEU A 87 -5.95 -16.82 -20.47
N THR A 88 -6.97 -16.00 -20.29
CA THR A 88 -7.26 -14.90 -21.21
C THR A 88 -6.24 -13.78 -21.04
N LYS A 89 -6.13 -12.89 -22.04
CA LYS A 89 -5.24 -11.72 -21.94
C LYS A 89 -5.52 -10.85 -20.70
N VAL A 90 -6.78 -10.70 -20.33
CA VAL A 90 -7.18 -9.90 -19.16
C VAL A 90 -6.75 -10.61 -17.87
N GLU A 91 -6.86 -11.94 -17.79
CA GLU A 91 -6.40 -12.71 -16.62
C GLU A 91 -4.88 -12.68 -16.50
N ILE A 92 -4.14 -12.72 -17.60
CA ILE A 92 -2.69 -12.55 -17.60
C ILE A 92 -2.33 -11.15 -17.06
N GLU A 93 -2.97 -10.09 -17.56
CA GLU A 93 -2.74 -8.73 -17.06
C GLU A 93 -3.10 -8.59 -15.58
N LYS A 94 -4.21 -9.20 -15.12
CA LYS A 94 -4.59 -9.23 -13.70
C LYS A 94 -3.54 -9.95 -12.87
N ARG A 95 -3.11 -11.14 -13.29
CA ARG A 95 -2.08 -11.91 -12.59
C ARG A 95 -0.77 -11.13 -12.46
N ASP A 96 -0.31 -10.54 -13.55
CA ASP A 96 0.95 -9.79 -13.56
C ASP A 96 0.91 -8.58 -12.61
N ARG A 97 -0.25 -7.88 -12.51
CA ARG A 97 -0.45 -6.81 -11.53
C ARG A 97 -0.48 -7.34 -10.10
N LEU A 98 -1.14 -8.48 -9.87
CA LEU A 98 -1.18 -9.12 -8.55
C LEU A 98 0.22 -9.60 -8.12
N ILE A 99 0.99 -10.23 -9.00
CA ILE A 99 2.38 -10.64 -8.71
C ILE A 99 3.21 -9.44 -8.27
N ALA A 100 3.18 -8.35 -9.04
CA ALA A 100 3.95 -7.16 -8.72
C ALA A 100 3.48 -6.48 -7.42
N ALA A 101 2.16 -6.49 -7.13
CA ALA A 101 1.60 -5.98 -5.89
C ALA A 101 2.02 -6.85 -4.70
N VAL A 102 1.88 -8.17 -4.78
CA VAL A 102 2.28 -9.11 -3.72
C VAL A 102 3.76 -8.97 -3.42
N ASP A 103 4.61 -8.98 -4.45
CA ASP A 103 6.07 -8.78 -4.28
C ASP A 103 6.40 -7.48 -3.56
N ASN A 104 5.73 -6.40 -3.93
CA ASN A 104 5.95 -5.10 -3.33
C ASN A 104 5.44 -5.04 -1.89
N LEU A 105 4.26 -5.62 -1.60
CA LEU A 105 3.67 -5.61 -0.28
C LEU A 105 4.38 -6.53 0.72
N VAL A 106 4.90 -7.67 0.27
CA VAL A 106 5.75 -8.53 1.12
C VAL A 106 7.01 -7.76 1.53
N GLU A 107 7.72 -7.17 0.57
CA GLU A 107 8.93 -6.37 0.86
C GLU A 107 8.60 -5.18 1.77
N PHE A 108 7.49 -4.49 1.50
CA PHE A 108 7.01 -3.36 2.30
C PHE A 108 6.74 -3.76 3.76
N SER A 109 6.00 -4.84 3.98
CA SER A 109 5.62 -5.33 5.31
C SER A 109 6.81 -5.81 6.12
N VAL A 110 7.73 -6.54 5.48
CA VAL A 110 9.00 -6.95 6.10
C VAL A 110 9.80 -5.73 6.55
N CYS A 111 9.92 -4.72 5.70
CA CYS A 111 10.64 -3.49 6.04
C CYS A 111 9.91 -2.66 7.11
N GLN A 112 8.58 -2.64 7.12
CA GLN A 112 7.79 -1.95 8.15
C GLN A 112 8.04 -2.53 9.54
N GLU A 113 7.92 -3.86 9.67
CA GLU A 113 8.17 -4.54 10.95
C GLU A 113 9.65 -4.46 11.37
N TYR A 114 10.57 -4.46 10.41
CA TYR A 114 11.98 -4.17 10.69
C TYR A 114 12.16 -2.79 11.32
N HIS A 115 11.53 -1.73 10.77
CA HIS A 115 11.63 -0.39 11.35
C HIS A 115 10.97 -0.30 12.73
N MET A 116 9.82 -0.96 12.93
CA MET A 116 9.23 -1.09 14.25
C MET A 116 10.20 -1.73 15.24
N TYR A 117 10.82 -2.83 14.85
CA TYR A 117 11.80 -3.53 15.69
C TYR A 117 13.06 -2.67 15.96
N LYS A 118 13.51 -1.86 14.99
CA LYS A 118 14.63 -0.91 15.19
C LYS A 118 14.24 0.20 16.17
N ASP A 119 13.04 0.77 16.05
CA ASP A 119 12.53 1.75 17.02
C ASP A 119 12.46 1.16 18.44
N LEU A 120 12.10 -0.13 18.55
CA LEU A 120 12.09 -0.84 19.83
C LEU A 120 13.49 -0.93 20.45
N LEU A 121 14.50 -1.31 19.66
CA LEU A 121 15.89 -1.40 20.11
C LEU A 121 16.52 -0.02 20.39
N GLU A 122 16.07 1.03 19.70
CA GLU A 122 16.50 2.41 19.97
C GLU A 122 15.90 2.92 21.29
N TYR A 123 14.65 2.56 21.57
CA TYR A 123 13.99 2.91 22.82
C TYR A 123 14.60 2.20 24.02
N ASP A 124 14.87 0.91 23.91
CA ASP A 124 15.45 0.08 24.97
C ASP A 124 16.61 -0.77 24.42
N PRO A 125 17.87 -0.25 24.46
CA PRO A 125 19.02 -0.97 23.96
C PRO A 125 19.37 -2.24 24.75
N ASP A 126 18.95 -2.31 26.02
CA ASP A 126 19.25 -3.41 26.94
C ASP A 126 18.07 -4.42 27.02
N ILE A 127 17.08 -4.30 26.14
CA ILE A 127 15.84 -5.09 26.12
C ILE A 127 16.06 -6.61 26.16
N TYR A 128 17.20 -7.10 25.69
CA TYR A 128 17.53 -8.52 25.67
C TYR A 128 17.88 -9.08 27.07
N ASP A 129 18.36 -8.22 27.95
CA ASP A 129 18.83 -8.54 29.29
C ASP A 129 17.89 -7.97 30.37
N GLY A 130 16.89 -7.19 29.98
CA GLY A 130 15.97 -6.51 30.88
C GLY A 130 14.74 -7.38 31.22
N ASP A 131 14.24 -7.19 32.43
CA ASP A 131 12.97 -7.73 32.86
C ASP A 131 11.86 -6.72 32.62
N ILE A 132 11.05 -6.93 31.55
CA ILE A 132 9.86 -6.13 31.30
C ILE A 132 8.75 -6.57 32.26
N ASP A 133 8.29 -5.66 33.12
CA ASP A 133 7.14 -5.93 33.99
C ASP A 133 5.82 -5.78 33.22
N PHE A 134 5.26 -6.89 32.76
CA PHE A 134 3.99 -6.94 32.05
C PHE A 134 2.76 -6.63 32.90
N ASN A 135 2.91 -6.53 34.24
CA ASN A 135 1.82 -6.20 35.15
C ASN A 135 1.79 -4.70 35.48
N ASP A 136 2.83 -3.96 35.15
CA ASP A 136 2.89 -2.51 35.30
C ASP A 136 2.59 -1.81 33.97
N GLU A 137 1.39 -1.16 33.88
CA GLU A 137 0.93 -0.46 32.69
C GLU A 137 1.86 0.69 32.30
N GLU A 138 2.49 1.38 33.23
CA GLU A 138 3.41 2.49 32.94
C GLU A 138 4.69 1.97 32.29
N SER A 139 5.20 0.83 32.76
CA SER A 139 6.39 0.18 32.19
C SER A 139 6.18 -0.37 30.80
N ILE A 140 5.01 -0.97 30.51
CA ILE A 140 4.74 -1.64 29.23
C ILE A 140 4.19 -0.68 28.14
N ALA A 141 3.55 0.42 28.53
CA ALA A 141 2.90 1.34 27.58
C ALA A 141 3.82 1.88 26.48
N PRO A 142 5.10 2.25 26.75
CA PRO A 142 6.00 2.73 25.67
C PRO A 142 6.24 1.68 24.59
N TYR A 143 6.36 0.40 24.95
CA TYR A 143 6.54 -0.70 23.99
C TYR A 143 5.29 -0.87 23.12
N TYR A 144 4.10 -0.85 23.75
CA TYR A 144 2.83 -0.92 23.01
C TYR A 144 2.64 0.28 22.08
N ASN A 145 3.07 1.48 22.48
CA ASN A 145 3.02 2.66 21.65
C ASN A 145 3.90 2.52 20.40
N ILE A 146 5.06 1.86 20.49
CA ILE A 146 5.90 1.58 19.33
C ILE A 146 5.19 0.62 18.38
N CYS A 147 4.65 -0.49 18.88
CA CYS A 147 3.88 -1.43 18.05
C CYS A 147 2.68 -0.75 17.37
N ASN A 148 1.85 -0.04 18.16
CA ASN A 148 0.65 0.63 17.66
C ASN A 148 0.96 1.73 16.64
N LYS A 149 2.08 2.43 16.77
CA LYS A 149 2.52 3.43 15.77
C LYS A 149 2.59 2.82 14.37
N TYR A 150 3.16 1.62 14.24
CA TYR A 150 3.33 0.93 12.95
C TYR A 150 2.10 0.12 12.55
N ASN A 151 1.52 -0.65 13.48
CA ASN A 151 0.52 -1.67 13.20
C ASN A 151 -0.94 -1.23 13.42
N ASP A 152 -1.15 -0.01 13.90
CA ASP A 152 -2.48 0.62 13.95
C ASP A 152 -2.46 1.96 13.22
N THR A 153 -1.68 2.93 13.71
CA THR A 153 -1.72 4.31 13.21
C THR A 153 -1.27 4.42 11.76
N TYR A 154 -0.12 3.84 11.41
CA TYR A 154 0.39 3.89 10.03
C TYR A 154 -0.33 2.86 9.15
N ALA A 155 -0.51 1.65 9.64
CA ALA A 155 -1.15 0.57 8.90
C ALA A 155 -2.58 0.92 8.45
N SER A 156 -3.37 1.63 9.26
CA SER A 156 -4.74 2.02 8.88
C SER A 156 -4.77 2.96 7.68
N VAL A 157 -3.79 3.86 7.55
CA VAL A 157 -3.64 4.75 6.38
C VAL A 157 -3.12 3.97 5.17
N GLU A 158 -2.08 3.17 5.39
CA GLU A 158 -1.43 2.36 4.35
C GLU A 158 -2.39 1.35 3.74
N ASN A 159 -3.18 0.66 4.57
CA ASN A 159 -4.20 -0.29 4.11
C ASN A 159 -5.25 0.37 3.22
N GLY A 160 -5.73 1.56 3.59
CA GLY A 160 -6.66 2.33 2.77
C GLY A 160 -6.06 2.75 1.43
N ASP A 161 -4.81 3.19 1.42
CA ASP A 161 -4.11 3.58 0.19
C ASP A 161 -3.79 2.35 -0.70
N ILE A 162 -3.47 1.18 -0.10
CA ILE A 162 -3.28 -0.08 -0.82
C ILE A 162 -4.58 -0.49 -1.52
N GLU A 163 -5.68 -0.53 -0.79
CA GLU A 163 -6.99 -0.90 -1.33
C GLU A 163 -7.41 0.07 -2.44
N TYR A 164 -7.21 1.37 -2.23
CA TYR A 164 -7.53 2.39 -3.21
C TYR A 164 -6.68 2.27 -4.47
N ALA A 165 -5.38 2.09 -4.34
CA ALA A 165 -4.44 1.92 -5.45
C ALA A 165 -4.80 0.71 -6.32
N MET A 166 -5.16 -0.40 -5.70
CA MET A 166 -5.58 -1.60 -6.41
C MET A 166 -6.96 -1.46 -7.05
N GLY A 167 -7.87 -0.67 -6.45
CA GLY A 167 -9.14 -0.30 -7.07
C GLY A 167 -8.96 0.51 -8.37
N ILE A 168 -8.01 1.44 -8.39
CA ILE A 168 -7.62 2.17 -9.61
C ILE A 168 -6.98 1.22 -10.64
N ALA A 169 -6.13 0.27 -10.21
CA ALA A 169 -5.56 -0.73 -11.11
C ALA A 169 -6.63 -1.63 -11.73
N TYR A 170 -7.62 -2.04 -10.95
CA TYR A 170 -8.78 -2.79 -11.44
C TYR A 170 -9.54 -2.00 -12.51
N GLN A 171 -9.90 -0.75 -12.22
CA GLN A 171 -10.58 0.13 -13.18
C GLN A 171 -9.77 0.31 -14.47
N TRP A 172 -8.45 0.48 -14.34
CA TRP A 172 -7.53 0.64 -15.46
C TRP A 172 -7.55 -0.54 -16.44
N LEU A 173 -7.64 -1.77 -15.93
CA LEU A 173 -7.66 -2.98 -16.76
C LEU A 173 -8.91 -3.08 -17.65
N TRP A 174 -10.03 -2.49 -17.21
CA TRP A 174 -11.27 -2.49 -17.99
C TRP A 174 -11.34 -1.37 -19.04
N CYS A 175 -10.41 -0.42 -19.01
CA CYS A 175 -10.35 0.63 -20.02
C CYS A 175 -9.53 0.16 -21.24
N SER A 176 -10.03 0.39 -22.47
CA SER A 176 -9.22 0.12 -23.64
C SER A 176 -8.02 1.08 -23.72
N PRO A 177 -6.93 0.71 -24.44
CA PRO A 177 -5.78 1.60 -24.65
C PRO A 177 -6.12 2.99 -25.17
N THR A 178 -7.20 3.09 -25.95
CA THR A 178 -7.65 4.32 -26.60
C THR A 178 -8.73 5.06 -25.81
N THR A 179 -9.21 4.52 -24.66
CA THR A 179 -10.16 5.19 -23.78
C THR A 179 -9.54 6.48 -23.24
N TYR A 180 -10.26 7.58 -23.34
CA TYR A 180 -9.87 8.82 -22.69
C TYR A 180 -10.23 8.77 -21.22
N LEU A 181 -9.27 9.16 -20.38
CA LEU A 181 -9.41 9.24 -18.93
C LEU A 181 -9.21 10.69 -18.51
N THR A 182 -10.10 11.17 -17.68
CA THR A 182 -10.01 12.52 -17.10
C THR A 182 -9.67 12.42 -15.61
N TYR A 183 -8.62 13.13 -15.16
CA TYR A 183 -8.27 13.24 -13.76
C TYR A 183 -9.30 14.08 -13.03
N MET A 184 -9.87 13.53 -11.97
CA MET A 184 -10.90 14.16 -11.16
C MET A 184 -10.54 14.13 -9.69
N THR A 185 -10.91 15.20 -8.98
CA THR A 185 -10.84 15.26 -7.52
C THR A 185 -12.22 15.04 -6.91
N GLN A 186 -12.30 14.81 -5.59
CA GLN A 186 -13.58 14.75 -4.88
C GLN A 186 -14.26 16.14 -4.75
N ASN A 187 -13.57 17.20 -5.15
CA ASN A 187 -14.08 18.58 -5.15
C ASN A 187 -14.59 19.07 -3.78
N ASP A 188 -13.93 18.61 -2.71
CA ASP A 188 -14.20 19.00 -1.31
C ASP A 188 -12.98 19.72 -0.70
N ASP A 189 -13.14 20.26 0.51
CA ASP A 189 -12.14 21.01 1.26
C ASP A 189 -10.91 20.17 1.69
N ARG A 190 -10.98 18.83 1.56
CA ARG A 190 -9.88 17.89 1.84
C ARG A 190 -8.95 17.69 0.63
N VAL A 191 -9.34 18.20 -0.55
CA VAL A 191 -8.50 18.12 -1.76
C VAL A 191 -7.33 19.10 -1.64
N ARG A 192 -6.12 18.60 -1.83
CA ARG A 192 -4.92 19.45 -1.80
C ARG A 192 -4.94 20.43 -2.98
N PRO A 193 -4.53 21.69 -2.79
CA PRO A 193 -4.59 22.70 -3.87
C PRO A 193 -3.91 22.28 -5.16
N TRP A 194 -2.77 21.58 -5.09
CA TRP A 194 -2.07 21.13 -6.27
C TRP A 194 -2.72 19.93 -6.97
N HIS A 195 -3.45 19.04 -6.23
CA HIS A 195 -4.31 18.03 -6.86
C HIS A 195 -5.46 18.66 -7.61
N TYR A 196 -6.03 19.73 -7.04
CA TYR A 196 -7.10 20.46 -7.68
C TYR A 196 -6.65 21.10 -9.00
N ALA A 197 -5.39 21.55 -9.08
CA ALA A 197 -4.81 22.08 -10.32
C ALA A 197 -4.69 21.03 -11.45
N LEU A 198 -4.77 19.74 -11.14
CA LEU A 198 -4.75 18.64 -12.12
C LEU A 198 -6.15 18.28 -12.64
N GLN A 199 -7.19 18.78 -11.98
CA GLN A 199 -8.58 18.44 -12.32
C GLN A 199 -8.91 18.82 -13.77
N GLY A 200 -9.54 17.89 -14.48
CA GLY A 200 -9.91 18.07 -15.89
C GLY A 200 -8.81 17.70 -16.89
N PHE A 201 -7.59 17.36 -16.44
CA PHE A 201 -6.59 16.82 -17.34
C PHE A 201 -7.10 15.53 -17.97
N THR A 202 -7.04 15.44 -19.30
CA THR A 202 -7.59 14.33 -20.08
C THR A 202 -6.55 13.81 -21.05
N ALA A 203 -6.34 12.51 -21.06
CA ALA A 203 -5.48 11.82 -22.01
C ALA A 203 -5.99 10.41 -22.30
N ARG A 204 -5.51 9.79 -23.39
CA ARG A 204 -5.76 8.37 -23.62
C ARG A 204 -5.12 7.55 -22.49
N ARG A 205 -5.70 6.40 -22.18
CA ARG A 205 -5.18 5.51 -21.14
C ARG A 205 -3.68 5.26 -21.27
N ASP A 206 -3.22 4.87 -22.45
CA ASP A 206 -1.81 4.55 -22.66
C ASP A 206 -0.87 5.77 -22.60
N ASP A 207 -1.39 6.96 -22.97
CA ASP A 207 -0.65 8.22 -22.95
C ASP A 207 -0.74 8.94 -21.59
N PHE A 208 -1.58 8.44 -20.66
CA PHE A 208 -1.80 9.09 -19.37
C PHE A 208 -0.51 9.08 -18.54
N PRO A 209 -0.06 10.24 -18.00
CA PRO A 209 1.17 10.32 -17.23
C PRO A 209 1.13 9.44 -15.97
N SER A 210 2.10 8.55 -15.81
CA SER A 210 2.13 7.59 -14.69
C SER A 210 2.11 8.27 -13.32
N TRP A 211 2.76 9.44 -13.19
CA TRP A 211 2.81 10.18 -11.93
C TRP A 211 1.48 10.84 -11.55
N MET A 212 0.53 10.95 -12.50
CA MET A 212 -0.81 11.50 -12.24
C MET A 212 -1.87 10.42 -11.97
N ILE A 213 -1.54 9.14 -12.10
CA ILE A 213 -2.50 8.07 -11.83
C ILE A 213 -2.64 7.92 -10.30
N PRO A 214 -3.86 8.12 -9.73
CA PRO A 214 -4.07 8.00 -8.29
C PRO A 214 -3.75 6.60 -7.74
N PRO A 215 -3.37 6.51 -6.45
CA PRO A 215 -3.06 7.59 -5.52
C PRO A 215 -1.70 8.24 -5.83
N ILE A 216 -1.62 9.56 -5.73
CA ILE A 216 -0.37 10.31 -6.00
C ILE A 216 0.30 10.85 -4.73
N GLU A 217 -0.39 10.79 -3.61
CA GLU A 217 0.08 11.06 -2.24
C GLU A 217 -0.75 10.27 -1.24
N TRP A 218 -0.27 10.16 -0.01
CA TRP A 218 -0.98 9.52 1.10
C TRP A 218 -2.41 10.06 1.28
N GLY A 219 -3.39 9.14 1.36
CA GLY A 219 -4.80 9.49 1.50
C GLY A 219 -5.37 10.24 0.30
N CYS A 220 -4.79 10.07 -0.89
CA CYS A 220 -5.32 10.62 -2.12
C CYS A 220 -6.64 9.96 -2.49
N ARG A 221 -7.69 10.77 -2.71
CA ARG A 221 -9.03 10.33 -3.12
C ARG A 221 -9.40 10.78 -4.53
N CYS A 222 -8.41 11.23 -5.31
CA CYS A 222 -8.62 11.59 -6.72
C CYS A 222 -8.82 10.32 -7.55
N PHE A 223 -9.60 10.40 -8.62
CA PHE A 223 -9.97 9.25 -9.44
C PHE A 223 -9.85 9.57 -10.94
N LEU A 224 -9.92 8.53 -11.76
CA LEU A 224 -9.94 8.65 -13.20
C LEU A 224 -11.35 8.37 -13.71
N MET A 225 -11.92 9.31 -14.45
CA MET A 225 -13.22 9.16 -15.08
C MET A 225 -13.01 8.76 -16.54
N ALA A 226 -13.58 7.61 -16.93
CA ALA A 226 -13.58 7.20 -18.33
C ALA A 226 -14.60 8.03 -19.13
N GLU A 227 -14.13 8.69 -20.18
CA GLU A 227 -14.97 9.50 -21.04
C GLU A 227 -15.66 8.65 -22.10
N SER A 228 -16.95 8.90 -22.32
CA SER A 228 -17.67 8.29 -23.44
C SER A 228 -17.27 8.93 -24.77
N GLY A 229 -17.27 8.14 -25.87
CA GLY A 229 -16.89 8.63 -27.18
C GLY A 229 -17.72 9.81 -27.71
N GLU A 230 -18.94 10.02 -27.20
CA GLU A 230 -19.81 11.16 -27.56
C GLU A 230 -19.29 12.50 -27.05
N ILE A 231 -18.61 12.50 -25.88
CA ILE A 231 -18.01 13.73 -25.31
C ILE A 231 -16.84 14.23 -26.15
N ILE A 232 -16.15 13.32 -26.85
CA ILE A 232 -15.00 13.64 -27.72
C ILE A 232 -15.44 14.20 -29.05
N ALA A 233 -16.67 13.93 -29.49
CA ALA A 233 -17.24 14.43 -30.72
C ALA A 233 -17.75 15.89 -30.62
N ASP A 234 -17.94 16.43 -29.45
CA ASP A 234 -18.36 17.82 -29.23
C ASP A 234 -17.16 18.78 -29.39
N LYS A 235 -17.09 19.46 -30.55
CA LYS A 235 -15.98 20.33 -30.92
C LYS A 235 -15.83 21.55 -29.99
N ASP A 236 -16.88 22.01 -29.34
CA ASP A 236 -16.82 23.15 -28.46
C ASP A 236 -16.26 22.71 -27.08
N ARG A 237 -16.63 21.54 -26.64
CA ARG A 237 -16.05 20.90 -25.44
C ARG A 237 -14.59 20.47 -25.66
N ILE A 238 -14.22 20.09 -26.89
CA ILE A 238 -12.82 19.83 -27.26
C ILE A 238 -11.97 21.09 -27.19
N LYS A 239 -12.53 22.30 -27.41
CA LYS A 239 -11.76 23.54 -27.26
C LYS A 239 -11.42 23.86 -25.81
N ASP A 240 -12.36 23.65 -24.89
CA ASP A 240 -12.13 23.80 -23.46
C ASP A 240 -11.22 22.67 -22.91
N VAL A 241 -11.36 21.46 -23.44
CA VAL A 241 -10.55 20.29 -23.12
C VAL A 241 -9.15 20.38 -23.75
N LYS A 242 -8.95 21.13 -24.84
CA LYS A 242 -7.63 21.28 -25.48
C LYS A 242 -6.59 21.96 -24.58
N ALA A 243 -7.01 22.86 -23.72
CA ALA A 243 -6.18 23.41 -22.65
C ALA A 243 -5.83 22.37 -21.58
N SER A 244 -6.63 21.31 -21.45
CA SER A 244 -6.47 20.22 -20.49
C SER A 244 -5.61 19.05 -20.98
N PHE A 245 -5.19 19.04 -22.27
CA PHE A 245 -4.31 18.01 -22.83
C PHE A 245 -2.82 18.33 -22.66
N GLU A 246 -2.48 19.53 -22.24
CA GLU A 246 -1.09 19.82 -21.86
C GLU A 246 -0.77 19.09 -20.56
N VAL A 247 0.24 18.22 -20.60
CA VAL A 247 0.71 17.50 -19.42
C VAL A 247 1.19 18.54 -18.41
N PRO A 248 0.55 18.64 -17.22
CA PRO A 248 1.00 19.57 -16.21
C PRO A 248 2.43 19.27 -15.77
N GLU A 249 3.17 20.30 -15.38
CA GLU A 249 4.49 20.10 -14.81
C GLU A 249 4.41 19.28 -13.53
N LYS A 250 5.23 18.22 -13.46
CA LYS A 250 5.29 17.39 -12.26
C LYS A 250 5.84 18.20 -11.10
N PRO A 251 5.11 18.34 -9.97
CA PRO A 251 5.61 19.08 -8.83
C PRO A 251 6.93 18.52 -8.31
N SER A 252 7.92 19.39 -8.11
CA SER A 252 9.24 18.99 -7.59
C SER A 252 9.18 18.42 -6.17
N GLN A 253 8.10 18.71 -5.43
CA GLN A 253 7.85 18.26 -4.05
C GLN A 253 7.02 16.98 -3.98
N LEU A 254 6.67 16.37 -5.12
CA LEU A 254 5.88 15.14 -5.13
C LEU A 254 6.63 14.05 -4.37
N ASP A 255 6.00 13.56 -3.31
CA ASP A 255 6.51 12.41 -2.59
C ASP A 255 6.49 11.19 -3.54
N ASN A 256 7.67 10.66 -3.85
CA ASN A 256 7.82 9.57 -4.81
C ASN A 256 7.31 8.22 -4.28
N VAL A 257 6.62 8.20 -3.13
CA VAL A 257 6.06 6.97 -2.56
C VAL A 257 5.14 6.26 -3.56
N PHE A 258 4.33 7.03 -4.30
CA PHE A 258 3.45 6.52 -5.36
C PHE A 258 3.89 6.93 -6.78
N ALA A 259 5.16 7.24 -6.99
CA ALA A 259 5.65 7.67 -8.31
C ALA A 259 5.55 6.58 -9.39
N GLU A 260 5.54 5.31 -8.97
CA GLU A 260 5.28 4.17 -9.85
C GLU A 260 3.79 3.85 -9.78
N SER A 261 3.06 4.17 -10.84
CA SER A 261 1.63 3.88 -10.89
C SER A 261 1.35 2.39 -10.81
N VAL A 262 0.58 1.96 -9.79
CA VAL A 262 0.12 0.57 -9.64
C VAL A 262 -0.65 0.09 -10.86
N ALA A 263 -1.43 0.97 -11.49
CA ALA A 263 -2.21 0.64 -12.68
C ALA A 263 -1.34 0.21 -13.86
N LYS A 264 -0.12 0.74 -13.98
CA LYS A 264 0.82 0.41 -15.07
C LYS A 264 1.85 -0.65 -14.69
N CYS A 265 2.39 -0.62 -13.46
CA CYS A 265 3.50 -1.48 -13.05
C CYS A 265 3.13 -2.54 -12.00
N GLY A 266 1.94 -2.45 -11.38
CA GLY A 266 1.51 -3.33 -10.31
C GLY A 266 2.13 -3.02 -8.93
N ARG A 267 3.19 -2.21 -8.85
CA ARG A 267 3.80 -1.81 -7.57
C ARG A 267 2.96 -0.70 -6.94
N ILE A 268 2.69 -0.84 -5.65
CA ILE A 268 1.93 0.15 -4.88
C ILE A 268 2.87 1.20 -4.32
N PHE A 269 3.91 0.78 -3.60
CA PHE A 269 4.89 1.68 -3.00
C PHE A 269 6.16 1.77 -3.83
N GLY A 270 6.61 2.99 -4.11
CA GLY A 270 7.83 3.28 -4.84
C GLY A 270 9.08 3.00 -3.99
N LYS A 271 10.23 2.80 -4.68
CA LYS A 271 11.53 2.50 -4.03
C LYS A 271 12.03 3.58 -3.08
N SER A 272 11.50 4.80 -3.18
CA SER A 272 11.84 5.92 -2.31
C SER A 272 11.11 5.90 -0.96
N HIS A 273 10.16 4.97 -0.76
CA HIS A 273 9.46 4.84 0.51
C HIS A 273 10.45 4.68 1.66
N PRO A 274 10.25 5.41 2.80
CA PRO A 274 11.17 5.37 3.93
C PRO A 274 11.48 3.97 4.45
N TYR A 275 10.50 3.06 4.44
CA TYR A 275 10.70 1.69 4.92
C TYR A 275 11.73 0.90 4.11
N PHE A 276 11.88 1.16 2.80
CA PHE A 276 12.91 0.48 2.00
C PHE A 276 14.34 0.95 2.28
N LYS A 277 14.51 1.97 3.16
CA LYS A 277 15.84 2.42 3.63
C LYS A 277 16.33 1.53 4.76
N VAL A 278 16.88 0.38 4.42
CA VAL A 278 17.37 -0.62 5.37
C VAL A 278 18.88 -0.57 5.48
N ALA A 279 19.40 -0.83 6.69
CA ALA A 279 20.85 -0.92 6.91
C ALA A 279 21.46 -2.05 6.07
N LYS A 280 22.64 -1.81 5.49
CA LYS A 280 23.28 -2.79 4.59
C LYS A 280 23.50 -4.16 5.26
N ALA A 281 23.82 -4.16 6.56
CA ALA A 281 24.06 -5.39 7.32
C ALA A 281 22.81 -6.28 7.48
N ASP A 282 21.61 -5.67 7.42
CA ASP A 282 20.36 -6.38 7.68
C ASP A 282 19.67 -6.87 6.39
N LYS A 283 20.15 -6.41 5.22
CA LYS A 283 19.50 -6.68 3.92
C LYS A 283 19.36 -8.14 3.58
N ASP A 284 20.41 -8.93 3.81
CA ASP A 284 20.41 -10.35 3.44
C ASP A 284 19.40 -11.12 4.29
N LYS A 285 19.33 -10.82 5.60
CA LYS A 285 18.36 -11.42 6.50
C LYS A 285 16.92 -11.03 6.17
N LEU A 286 16.67 -9.76 5.85
CA LEU A 286 15.34 -9.32 5.45
C LEU A 286 14.92 -9.94 4.12
N LYS A 287 15.86 -10.17 3.20
CA LYS A 287 15.60 -10.91 1.97
C LYS A 287 15.17 -12.33 2.23
N GLU A 288 15.75 -13.02 3.21
CA GLU A 288 15.32 -14.39 3.59
C GLU A 288 13.85 -14.39 4.02
N TYR A 289 13.42 -13.45 4.89
CA TYR A 289 12.01 -13.31 5.28
C TYR A 289 11.10 -13.03 4.07
N VAL A 290 11.51 -12.12 3.18
CA VAL A 290 10.75 -11.81 1.96
C VAL A 290 10.57 -13.05 1.09
N ASP A 291 11.65 -13.81 0.86
CA ASP A 291 11.63 -15.00 0.02
C ASP A 291 10.76 -16.11 0.64
N ASP A 292 10.82 -16.29 1.96
CA ASP A 292 10.00 -17.29 2.67
C ASP A 292 8.51 -16.95 2.68
N ILE A 293 8.17 -15.67 2.86
CA ILE A 293 6.76 -15.24 2.80
C ILE A 293 6.21 -15.37 1.38
N ARG A 294 6.98 -15.03 0.34
CA ARG A 294 6.57 -15.15 -1.06
C ARG A 294 6.21 -16.57 -1.47
N LYS A 295 6.91 -17.57 -0.96
CA LYS A 295 6.63 -18.99 -1.24
C LYS A 295 5.19 -19.41 -0.90
N GLN A 296 4.52 -18.67 -0.01
CA GLN A 296 3.13 -18.96 0.36
C GLN A 296 2.13 -18.60 -0.74
N TYR A 297 2.50 -17.66 -1.62
CA TYR A 297 1.62 -17.10 -2.65
C TYR A 297 1.86 -17.66 -4.05
N TYR A 298 3.03 -18.22 -4.32
CA TYR A 298 3.40 -18.72 -5.65
C TYR A 298 3.42 -20.25 -5.70
N ALA A 299 3.32 -20.81 -6.92
CA ALA A 299 3.58 -22.24 -7.12
C ALA A 299 5.07 -22.52 -6.90
N GLU A 300 5.36 -23.66 -6.27
CA GLU A 300 6.72 -24.18 -6.18
C GLU A 300 7.27 -24.57 -7.56
#